data_8f2834fdd65e210cf17647ad7cab3860
#
_entry.id   8f2834fdd65e210cf17647ad7cab3860
#
_cell.length_a   1.000
_cell.length_b   1.000
_cell.length_c   1.000
_cell.angle_alpha   90.00
_cell.angle_beta   90.00
_cell.angle_gamma   90.00
#
_symmetry.space_group_name_H-M   'P 1'
#
loop_
_entity.id
_entity.type
_entity.pdbx_description
1 polymer ?
#
loop_
_entity_poly.entity_id
_entity_poly.type
_entity_poly.pdbx_seq_one_letter_code
_entity_poly.pdbx_strand_id
1 'polypeptide(L)'
;MFLFLVAFLPVVFKIGFVSLSALQHWNCPNGYRLKPENSACVDIDECLEGGLGTCGQTCVNVPGSYICSCLPGYTLDIDKRSCYVNDPAPFLLFSHGSAIFRIDTEGTNHERLVADTGHSTLMDFHYKEEKVYWVDSERRLLQRIHLNGTERERLCYIDKGISGFAIDWINQDILWANRQKATIEATDMNGKKRRVLLRDAGRPTRIAIDAEQRLLFWSSDGTVSSIHRVSLSGSNMRNVLRTTENIKAISLDLVDTRLYWIQHDNGKEISHIGSCDYDGRAVRLLKNSVRHQLLGISLFAEHLYYSELKSGMIWRANKYTGKVVVTISLEPSFFPPVEMKVVHPFKQPGARTDSQDFEKVTCDLNKEKCRRRICRPDSRTHRCKCSSGFILSQNRQFCEDINECGFWNHGCTLGCVNTPGSYYCTCPRGFVLLPDRKTCH
;
A
#
# COMPACT_ATOMS: atom_id res chain seq x y z
N MET A 1 -4.01 70.69 84.81
CA MET A 1 -5.00 70.85 83.74
C MET A 1 -4.34 70.52 82.43
N PHE A 2 -4.68 69.59 81.82
CA PHE A 2 -4.43 68.85 80.57
C PHE A 2 -4.07 67.36 80.81
N LEU A 3 -5.06 66.59 80.62
CA LEU A 3 -4.98 65.12 80.55
C LEU A 3 -4.37 64.76 79.19
N PHE A 4 -3.36 63.92 79.19
CA PHE A 4 -2.97 63.14 77.96
C PHE A 4 -3.47 61.70 78.09
N LEU A 5 -4.45 61.42 77.29
CA LEU A 5 -4.93 60.04 77.05
C LEU A 5 -3.97 59.43 76.07
N VAL A 6 -3.30 58.34 76.49
CA VAL A 6 -2.55 57.46 75.59
C VAL A 6 -3.45 56.36 75.15
N ALA A 7 -3.88 56.35 73.89
CA ALA A 7 -4.66 55.29 73.28
C ALA A 7 -3.75 54.16 72.82
N PHE A 8 -3.91 53.03 73.41
CA PHE A 8 -3.34 51.77 72.90
C PHE A 8 -4.14 51.27 71.67
N LEU A 9 -3.48 51.24 70.50
CA LEU A 9 -4.01 50.61 69.32
C LEU A 9 -3.57 49.12 69.30
N PRO A 10 -4.45 48.15 69.09
CA PRO A 10 -4.07 46.79 68.95
C PRO A 10 -3.54 46.54 67.48
N VAL A 11 -2.32 46.10 67.41
CA VAL A 11 -1.72 45.63 66.14
C VAL A 11 -2.43 44.33 65.72
N VAL A 12 -3.32 44.43 64.73
CA VAL A 12 -3.93 43.26 64.09
C VAL A 12 -2.94 42.75 63.07
N PHE A 13 -2.28 41.62 63.36
CA PHE A 13 -1.56 40.83 62.38
C PHE A 13 -2.56 40.26 61.37
N LYS A 14 -2.64 40.89 60.19
CA LYS A 14 -3.24 40.24 59.03
C LYS A 14 -2.33 39.10 58.59
N ILE A 15 -2.69 37.88 58.99
CA ILE A 15 -2.17 36.66 58.35
C ILE A 15 -2.74 36.66 56.94
N GLY A 16 -1.91 37.07 55.98
CA GLY A 16 -2.24 36.89 54.56
C GLY A 16 -2.32 35.43 54.25
N PHE A 17 -3.51 34.92 54.00
CA PHE A 17 -3.67 33.66 53.30
C PHE A 17 -3.08 33.82 51.90
N VAL A 18 -1.88 33.35 51.72
CA VAL A 18 -1.34 33.09 50.37
C VAL A 18 -2.18 31.97 49.79
N SER A 19 -3.10 32.33 48.92
CA SER A 19 -3.81 31.38 48.08
C SER A 19 -2.77 30.64 47.22
N LEU A 20 -2.43 29.42 47.63
CA LEU A 20 -1.71 28.44 46.81
C LEU A 20 -2.66 27.89 45.73
N SER A 21 -3.00 28.70 44.75
CA SER A 21 -3.53 28.23 43.47
C SER A 21 -2.47 28.41 42.38
N ALA A 22 -1.26 27.95 42.62
CA ALA A 22 -0.37 27.58 41.55
C ALA A 22 -0.85 26.18 41.06
N LEU A 23 -1.86 26.20 40.21
CA LEU A 23 -2.12 25.04 39.32
C LEU A 23 -0.84 24.84 38.53
N GLN A 24 0.05 23.99 39.04
CA GLN A 24 1.14 23.46 38.24
C GLN A 24 0.46 22.71 37.08
N HIS A 25 0.35 23.35 35.92
CA HIS A 25 0.11 22.66 34.66
C HIS A 25 1.29 21.69 34.45
N TRP A 26 1.10 20.46 34.85
CA TRP A 26 2.01 19.37 34.52
C TRP A 26 1.88 19.14 33.01
N ASN A 27 2.78 19.77 32.24
CA ASN A 27 2.92 19.47 30.84
C ASN A 27 3.89 18.30 30.71
N CYS A 28 3.44 17.23 30.09
CA CYS A 28 4.32 16.12 29.75
C CYS A 28 5.34 16.55 28.68
N PRO A 29 6.53 15.94 28.64
CA PRO A 29 7.46 16.10 27.54
C PRO A 29 6.80 15.77 26.19
N ASN A 30 7.39 16.28 25.10
CA ASN A 30 6.94 15.93 23.75
C ASN A 30 6.93 14.40 23.57
N GLY A 31 5.91 13.87 22.90
CA GLY A 31 5.70 12.44 22.73
C GLY A 31 5.04 11.74 23.91
N TYR A 32 4.69 12.47 24.98
CA TYR A 32 3.97 11.91 26.12
C TYR A 32 2.66 12.65 26.39
N ARG A 33 1.67 11.95 26.90
CA ARG A 33 0.39 12.53 27.37
C ARG A 33 0.17 12.27 28.86
N LEU A 34 -0.52 13.22 29.50
CA LEU A 34 -0.90 13.08 30.90
C LEU A 34 -2.06 12.09 31.04
N LYS A 35 -1.90 11.08 31.90
CA LYS A 35 -3.03 10.24 32.33
C LYS A 35 -3.88 10.98 33.37
N PRO A 36 -5.21 11.13 33.15
CA PRO A 36 -6.10 11.83 34.09
C PRO A 36 -6.13 11.21 35.48
N GLU A 37 -5.93 9.88 35.56
CA GLU A 37 -6.13 9.09 36.79
C GLU A 37 -5.00 9.22 37.83
N ASN A 38 -3.75 9.46 37.39
CA ASN A 38 -2.60 9.45 38.28
C ASN A 38 -1.55 10.55 38.02
N SER A 39 -1.85 11.53 37.17
CA SER A 39 -0.93 12.60 36.77
C SER A 39 0.43 12.13 36.24
N ALA A 40 0.49 10.90 35.73
CA ALA A 40 1.71 10.33 35.14
C ALA A 40 1.74 10.63 33.64
N CYS A 41 2.93 10.96 33.12
CA CYS A 41 3.15 11.04 31.68
C CYS A 41 3.35 9.65 31.08
N VAL A 42 2.54 9.31 30.10
CA VAL A 42 2.57 8.05 29.37
C VAL A 42 2.95 8.33 27.94
N ASP A 43 3.79 7.49 27.38
CA ASP A 43 4.22 7.52 26.00
C ASP A 43 3.02 7.49 25.05
N ILE A 44 3.10 8.29 24.00
CA ILE A 44 2.12 8.29 22.91
C ILE A 44 2.60 7.28 21.88
N ASP A 45 1.82 6.25 21.60
CA ASP A 45 2.12 5.36 20.47
C ASP A 45 1.68 6.01 19.16
N GLU A 46 2.58 6.77 18.54
CA GLU A 46 2.30 7.46 17.28
C GLU A 46 2.02 6.48 16.13
N CYS A 47 2.55 5.28 16.20
CA CYS A 47 2.29 4.25 15.18
C CYS A 47 0.85 3.74 15.21
N LEU A 48 0.22 3.71 16.38
CA LEU A 48 -1.18 3.34 16.55
C LEU A 48 -2.11 4.55 16.39
N GLU A 49 -1.81 5.65 17.07
CA GLU A 49 -2.67 6.82 17.16
C GLU A 49 -2.58 7.73 15.93
N GLY A 50 -1.40 7.85 15.31
CA GLY A 50 -1.20 8.59 14.08
C GLY A 50 -1.84 7.95 12.83
N GLY A 51 -2.14 6.67 12.92
CA GLY A 51 -2.82 5.90 11.88
C GLY A 51 -1.98 5.68 10.62
N LEU A 52 -2.67 5.44 9.50
CA LEU A 52 -2.02 5.23 8.21
C LEU A 52 -1.29 6.50 7.75
N GLY A 53 -0.03 6.34 7.31
CA GLY A 53 0.79 7.44 6.81
C GLY A 53 1.64 8.14 7.87
N THR A 54 1.66 7.65 9.12
CA THR A 54 2.67 8.06 10.10
C THR A 54 4.06 7.76 9.58
N CYS A 55 4.28 6.57 9.06
CA CYS A 55 5.44 6.17 8.26
C CYS A 55 5.00 5.65 6.90
N GLY A 56 5.88 5.74 5.91
CA GLY A 56 5.62 5.22 4.56
C GLY A 56 5.45 3.71 4.51
N GLN A 57 6.16 2.97 5.37
CA GLN A 57 6.05 1.51 5.39
C GLN A 57 6.00 0.96 6.82
N THR A 58 7.09 0.95 7.54
CA THR A 58 7.18 0.37 8.88
C THR A 58 7.32 1.46 9.92
N CYS A 59 6.52 1.40 10.98
CA CYS A 59 6.54 2.30 12.11
C CYS A 59 6.85 1.51 13.38
N VAL A 60 7.78 2.01 14.18
CA VAL A 60 8.15 1.46 15.49
C VAL A 60 8.02 2.56 16.52
N ASN A 61 7.16 2.36 17.52
CA ASN A 61 7.03 3.26 18.64
C ASN A 61 8.25 3.13 19.56
N VAL A 62 8.78 4.27 19.99
CA VAL A 62 9.89 4.36 20.96
C VAL A 62 9.54 5.43 22.00
N PRO A 63 10.11 5.37 23.23
CA PRO A 63 9.75 6.33 24.27
C PRO A 63 9.90 7.80 23.85
N GLY A 64 8.77 8.51 23.80
CA GLY A 64 8.69 9.93 23.43
C GLY A 64 8.73 10.20 21.94
N SER A 65 8.67 9.18 21.05
CA SER A 65 8.72 9.36 19.59
C SER A 65 8.47 8.05 18.86
N TYR A 66 8.63 8.07 17.54
CA TYR A 66 8.57 6.88 16.68
C TYR A 66 9.71 6.89 15.65
N ILE A 67 9.96 5.73 15.08
CA ILE A 67 10.98 5.53 14.04
C ILE A 67 10.32 4.88 12.84
N CYS A 68 10.55 5.48 11.67
CA CYS A 68 10.15 4.88 10.40
C CYS A 68 11.30 4.10 9.77
N SER A 69 10.97 2.97 9.18
CA SER A 69 11.90 2.17 8.39
C SER A 69 11.24 1.66 7.12
N CYS A 70 12.07 1.30 6.15
CA CYS A 70 11.61 0.84 4.86
C CYS A 70 11.84 -0.67 4.68
N LEU A 71 10.98 -1.30 3.89
CA LEU A 71 11.16 -2.70 3.49
C LEU A 71 12.47 -2.86 2.67
N PRO A 72 13.04 -4.06 2.63
CA PRO A 72 14.23 -4.33 1.85
C PRO A 72 14.10 -3.88 0.39
N GLY A 73 15.11 -3.15 -0.09
CA GLY A 73 15.13 -2.57 -1.45
C GLY A 73 14.54 -1.16 -1.55
N TYR A 74 13.90 -0.65 -0.51
CA TYR A 74 13.53 0.75 -0.41
C TYR A 74 14.54 1.54 0.43
N THR A 75 14.66 2.82 0.15
CA THR A 75 15.50 3.75 0.90
C THR A 75 14.62 4.75 1.65
N LEU A 76 14.98 5.03 2.90
CA LEU A 76 14.29 6.05 3.69
C LEU A 76 14.69 7.45 3.18
N ASP A 77 13.70 8.28 2.94
CA ASP A 77 13.90 9.63 2.43
C ASP A 77 14.43 10.57 3.51
N ILE A 78 14.84 11.77 3.10
CA ILE A 78 15.38 12.82 3.97
C ILE A 78 14.34 13.29 5.02
N ASP A 79 13.06 13.16 4.74
CA ASP A 79 11.97 13.45 5.67
C ASP A 79 11.88 12.43 6.82
N LYS A 80 12.69 11.37 6.79
CA LYS A 80 12.74 10.24 7.74
C LYS A 80 11.42 9.49 7.92
N ARG A 81 10.52 9.60 6.95
CA ARG A 81 9.17 9.00 6.98
C ARG A 81 8.84 8.23 5.73
N SER A 82 9.15 8.81 4.58
CA SER A 82 8.82 8.29 3.26
C SER A 82 9.85 7.25 2.79
N CYS A 83 9.39 6.27 2.04
CA CYS A 83 10.24 5.23 1.45
C CYS A 83 10.19 5.33 -0.06
N TYR A 84 11.35 5.45 -0.70
CA TYR A 84 11.46 5.52 -2.14
C TYR A 84 12.39 4.45 -2.71
N VAL A 85 12.30 4.22 -4.01
CA VAL A 85 13.17 3.30 -4.76
C VAL A 85 13.46 3.92 -6.13
N ASN A 86 14.73 3.89 -6.53
CA ASN A 86 15.20 4.46 -7.80
C ASN A 86 15.90 3.43 -8.69
N ASP A 87 16.18 2.24 -8.20
CA ASP A 87 16.86 1.20 -8.97
C ASP A 87 16.10 -0.14 -8.85
N PRO A 88 15.48 -0.58 -9.95
CA PRO A 88 15.20 0.21 -11.16
C PRO A 88 14.18 1.33 -10.89
N ALA A 89 14.23 2.42 -11.66
CA ALA A 89 13.25 3.47 -11.55
C ALA A 89 11.84 2.98 -11.98
N PRO A 90 10.78 3.26 -11.21
CA PRO A 90 9.43 2.92 -11.61
C PRO A 90 8.97 3.76 -12.82
N PHE A 91 8.13 3.18 -13.67
CA PHE A 91 7.49 3.88 -14.77
C PHE A 91 6.03 3.47 -14.92
N LEU A 92 5.26 4.27 -15.64
CA LEU A 92 3.86 4.01 -15.95
C LEU A 92 3.73 3.42 -17.35
N LEU A 93 2.96 2.34 -17.46
CA LEU A 93 2.32 1.93 -18.70
C LEU A 93 0.88 2.44 -18.68
N PHE A 94 0.41 2.97 -19.80
CA PHE A 94 -0.99 3.39 -19.94
C PHE A 94 -1.48 3.16 -21.36
N SER A 95 -2.77 2.85 -21.46
CA SER A 95 -3.45 2.74 -22.75
C SER A 95 -4.01 4.08 -23.16
N HIS A 96 -3.80 4.43 -24.43
CA HIS A 96 -4.28 5.66 -24.99
C HIS A 96 -4.64 5.50 -26.47
N GLY A 97 -5.90 5.79 -26.82
CA GLY A 97 -6.41 5.50 -28.17
C GLY A 97 -6.23 4.02 -28.51
N SER A 98 -5.56 3.75 -29.60
CA SER A 98 -5.22 2.40 -30.06
C SER A 98 -3.74 2.05 -29.83
N ALA A 99 -3.14 2.58 -28.77
CA ALA A 99 -1.74 2.33 -28.45
C ALA A 99 -1.51 2.18 -26.95
N ILE A 100 -0.39 1.56 -26.59
CA ILE A 100 0.16 1.51 -25.23
C ILE A 100 1.42 2.37 -25.20
N PHE A 101 1.51 3.19 -24.17
CA PHE A 101 2.61 4.11 -23.94
C PHE A 101 3.32 3.78 -22.64
N ARG A 102 4.58 4.18 -22.58
CA ARG A 102 5.42 4.20 -21.39
C ARG A 102 5.79 5.65 -21.07
N ILE A 103 5.79 6.01 -19.78
CA ILE A 103 6.22 7.31 -19.29
C ILE A 103 6.86 7.14 -17.91
N ASP A 104 7.87 7.95 -17.58
CA ASP A 104 8.42 7.97 -16.24
C ASP A 104 7.43 8.59 -15.24
N THR A 105 7.70 8.43 -13.95
CA THR A 105 6.81 8.92 -12.89
C THR A 105 6.82 10.45 -12.73
N GLU A 106 7.74 11.14 -13.37
CA GLU A 106 7.83 12.61 -13.43
C GLU A 106 7.15 13.20 -14.68
N GLY A 107 6.82 12.35 -15.67
CA GLY A 107 6.14 12.78 -16.90
C GLY A 107 7.07 13.34 -17.97
N THR A 108 8.37 13.04 -17.92
CA THR A 108 9.37 13.64 -18.81
C THR A 108 9.70 12.78 -20.04
N ASN A 109 9.75 11.47 -19.88
CA ASN A 109 10.14 10.54 -20.95
C ASN A 109 8.93 9.75 -21.45
N HIS A 110 8.31 10.26 -22.49
CA HIS A 110 7.12 9.67 -23.10
C HIS A 110 7.47 8.85 -24.33
N GLU A 111 7.14 7.58 -24.35
CA GLU A 111 7.46 6.64 -25.41
C GLU A 111 6.22 5.80 -25.79
N ARG A 112 5.99 5.64 -27.09
CA ARG A 112 4.97 4.71 -27.58
C ARG A 112 5.56 3.30 -27.68
N LEU A 113 5.13 2.42 -26.79
CA LEU A 113 5.60 1.04 -26.73
C LEU A 113 5.05 0.20 -27.89
N VAL A 114 3.74 0.29 -28.16
CA VAL A 114 3.07 -0.47 -29.22
C VAL A 114 1.89 0.30 -29.77
N ALA A 115 1.72 0.27 -31.09
CA ALA A 115 0.58 0.82 -31.80
C ALA A 115 -0.40 -0.30 -32.22
N ASP A 116 -1.59 0.11 -32.68
CA ASP A 116 -2.63 -0.79 -33.22
C ASP A 116 -3.04 -1.91 -32.22
N THR A 117 -3.34 -1.47 -31.01
CA THR A 117 -3.76 -2.37 -29.90
C THR A 117 -5.27 -2.58 -29.83
N GLY A 118 -6.04 -1.91 -30.69
CA GLY A 118 -7.50 -1.81 -30.61
C GLY A 118 -7.94 -0.71 -29.63
N HIS A 119 -9.23 -0.36 -29.68
CA HIS A 119 -9.79 0.61 -28.73
C HIS A 119 -10.07 -0.06 -27.37
N SER A 120 -10.08 0.73 -26.31
CA SER A 120 -10.38 0.26 -24.93
C SER A 120 -9.45 -0.87 -24.47
N THR A 121 -8.18 -0.65 -24.59
CA THR A 121 -7.15 -1.64 -24.26
C THR A 121 -7.09 -1.91 -22.75
N LEU A 122 -7.48 -3.09 -22.35
CA LEU A 122 -7.21 -3.63 -21.02
C LEU A 122 -5.83 -4.26 -21.03
N MET A 123 -4.98 -3.92 -20.07
CA MET A 123 -3.60 -4.41 -20.05
C MET A 123 -3.10 -4.70 -18.64
N ASP A 124 -2.11 -5.56 -18.57
CA ASP A 124 -1.29 -5.80 -17.40
C ASP A 124 0.11 -6.29 -17.84
N PHE A 125 1.01 -6.46 -16.92
CA PHE A 125 2.39 -6.83 -17.23
C PHE A 125 2.86 -8.02 -16.40
N HIS A 126 3.90 -8.69 -16.89
CA HIS A 126 4.66 -9.70 -16.16
C HIS A 126 6.12 -9.23 -16.09
N TYR A 127 6.53 -8.74 -14.91
CA TYR A 127 7.83 -8.09 -14.75
C TYR A 127 9.01 -9.01 -15.03
N LYS A 128 8.99 -10.23 -14.48
CA LYS A 128 10.08 -11.21 -14.64
C LYS A 128 10.29 -11.66 -16.10
N GLU A 129 9.20 -11.72 -16.88
CA GLU A 129 9.27 -12.03 -18.31
C GLU A 129 9.50 -10.79 -19.18
N GLU A 130 9.51 -9.61 -18.56
CA GLU A 130 9.62 -8.32 -19.24
C GLU A 130 8.57 -8.14 -20.35
N LYS A 131 7.31 -8.57 -20.10
CA LYS A 131 6.23 -8.56 -21.09
C LYS A 131 5.01 -7.78 -20.62
N VAL A 132 4.38 -7.11 -21.59
CA VAL A 132 3.06 -6.50 -21.47
C VAL A 132 2.05 -7.37 -22.20
N TYR A 133 0.91 -7.60 -21.58
CA TYR A 133 -0.20 -8.36 -22.11
C TYR A 133 -1.40 -7.44 -22.25
N TRP A 134 -2.15 -7.56 -23.34
CA TRP A 134 -3.37 -6.76 -23.52
C TRP A 134 -4.44 -7.48 -24.32
N VAL A 135 -5.65 -6.99 -24.15
CA VAL A 135 -6.84 -7.44 -24.85
C VAL A 135 -7.19 -6.41 -25.93
N ASP A 136 -7.18 -6.84 -27.18
CA ASP A 136 -7.76 -6.12 -28.29
C ASP A 136 -9.26 -6.52 -28.38
N SER A 137 -10.12 -5.65 -27.91
CA SER A 137 -11.57 -5.92 -27.81
C SER A 137 -12.23 -5.96 -29.19
N GLU A 138 -11.71 -5.27 -30.19
CA GLU A 138 -12.26 -5.25 -31.56
C GLU A 138 -11.95 -6.53 -32.30
N ARG A 139 -10.67 -6.91 -32.30
CA ARG A 139 -10.19 -8.14 -32.95
C ARG A 139 -10.43 -9.39 -32.10
N ARG A 140 -10.81 -9.18 -30.83
CA ARG A 140 -11.01 -10.26 -29.86
C ARG A 140 -9.75 -11.11 -29.69
N LEU A 141 -8.62 -10.46 -29.55
CA LEU A 141 -7.32 -11.09 -29.45
C LEU A 141 -6.66 -10.75 -28.12
N LEU A 142 -6.12 -11.77 -27.47
CA LEU A 142 -5.15 -11.63 -26.42
C LEU A 142 -3.76 -11.60 -27.05
N GLN A 143 -2.97 -10.59 -26.72
CA GLN A 143 -1.65 -10.36 -27.31
C GLN A 143 -0.64 -10.03 -26.20
N ARG A 144 0.65 -10.16 -26.53
CA ARG A 144 1.75 -9.71 -25.68
C ARG A 144 2.90 -9.13 -26.50
N ILE A 145 3.76 -8.35 -25.85
CA ILE A 145 4.97 -7.76 -26.40
C ILE A 145 6.00 -7.61 -25.28
N HIS A 146 7.29 -7.61 -25.61
CA HIS A 146 8.32 -7.24 -24.64
C HIS A 146 8.21 -5.78 -24.21
N LEU A 147 8.64 -5.45 -22.98
CA LEU A 147 8.70 -4.08 -22.45
C LEU A 147 9.62 -3.14 -23.23
N ASN A 148 10.47 -3.68 -24.10
CA ASN A 148 11.28 -2.92 -25.06
C ASN A 148 10.60 -2.73 -26.43
N GLY A 149 9.35 -3.14 -26.60
CA GLY A 149 8.58 -2.98 -27.83
C GLY A 149 8.88 -4.02 -28.93
N THR A 150 9.63 -5.07 -28.62
CA THR A 150 9.96 -6.13 -29.58
C THR A 150 9.10 -7.39 -29.39
N GLU A 151 9.09 -8.26 -30.37
CA GLU A 151 8.48 -9.59 -30.32
C GLU A 151 6.99 -9.58 -29.98
N ARG A 152 6.18 -8.86 -30.77
CA ARG A 152 4.72 -8.87 -30.63
C ARG A 152 4.16 -10.25 -31.02
N GLU A 153 3.41 -10.86 -30.11
CA GLU A 153 2.82 -12.19 -30.28
C GLU A 153 1.31 -12.14 -30.09
N ARG A 154 0.59 -12.94 -30.90
CA ARG A 154 -0.84 -13.23 -30.72
C ARG A 154 -0.99 -14.55 -29.96
N LEU A 155 -1.69 -14.55 -28.84
CA LEU A 155 -1.80 -15.72 -27.99
C LEU A 155 -3.06 -16.54 -28.32
N CYS A 156 -4.22 -15.96 -28.17
CA CYS A 156 -5.49 -16.65 -28.43
C CYS A 156 -6.64 -15.69 -28.70
N TYR A 157 -7.71 -16.23 -29.28
CA TYR A 157 -8.98 -15.51 -29.38
C TYR A 157 -9.73 -15.55 -28.06
N ILE A 158 -10.39 -14.43 -27.75
CA ILE A 158 -11.24 -14.25 -26.57
C ILE A 158 -12.65 -13.90 -26.95
N ASP A 159 -13.59 -14.07 -26.02
CA ASP A 159 -15.00 -13.75 -26.25
C ASP A 159 -15.25 -12.24 -26.22
N LYS A 160 -16.44 -11.85 -26.68
CA LYS A 160 -16.95 -10.48 -26.45
C LYS A 160 -17.29 -10.26 -24.98
N GLY A 161 -17.28 -8.99 -24.56
CA GLY A 161 -17.72 -8.61 -23.22
C GLY A 161 -16.63 -8.68 -22.14
N ILE A 162 -15.37 -8.74 -22.54
CA ILE A 162 -14.24 -8.62 -21.61
C ILE A 162 -14.26 -7.22 -21.01
N SER A 163 -14.16 -7.13 -19.68
CA SER A 163 -14.35 -5.90 -18.92
C SER A 163 -13.23 -5.65 -17.87
N GLY A 164 -12.46 -6.65 -17.52
CA GLY A 164 -11.33 -6.54 -16.60
C GLY A 164 -10.25 -7.55 -16.97
N PHE A 165 -8.99 -7.24 -16.63
CA PHE A 165 -7.83 -8.02 -17.02
C PHE A 165 -6.75 -7.95 -15.94
N ALA A 166 -6.08 -9.08 -15.64
CA ALA A 166 -4.99 -9.13 -14.69
C ALA A 166 -4.07 -10.33 -14.94
N ILE A 167 -2.83 -10.21 -14.52
CA ILE A 167 -1.81 -11.28 -14.59
C ILE A 167 -1.56 -11.83 -13.19
N ASP A 168 -1.68 -13.14 -13.02
CA ASP A 168 -1.16 -13.88 -11.88
C ASP A 168 0.28 -14.30 -12.18
N TRP A 169 1.22 -13.48 -11.78
CA TRP A 169 2.64 -13.66 -12.06
C TRP A 169 3.28 -14.82 -11.29
N ILE A 170 2.63 -15.34 -10.24
CA ILE A 170 3.13 -16.48 -9.45
C ILE A 170 2.68 -17.79 -10.08
N ASN A 171 1.38 -17.92 -10.40
CA ASN A 171 0.83 -19.15 -10.99
C ASN A 171 0.96 -19.17 -12.51
N GLN A 172 1.48 -18.12 -13.13
CA GLN A 172 1.66 -18.00 -14.57
C GLN A 172 0.33 -18.11 -15.33
N ASP A 173 -0.66 -17.35 -14.85
CA ASP A 173 -2.01 -17.31 -15.41
C ASP A 173 -2.38 -15.90 -15.86
N ILE A 174 -3.13 -15.82 -16.95
CA ILE A 174 -3.79 -14.62 -17.45
C ILE A 174 -5.26 -14.72 -17.09
N LEU A 175 -5.79 -13.73 -16.38
CA LEU A 175 -7.18 -13.69 -15.94
C LEU A 175 -7.95 -12.54 -16.60
N TRP A 176 -9.23 -12.79 -16.90
CA TRP A 176 -10.14 -11.74 -17.36
C TRP A 176 -11.54 -11.91 -16.82
N ALA A 177 -12.22 -10.80 -16.63
CA ALA A 177 -13.64 -10.74 -16.34
C ALA A 177 -14.43 -10.68 -17.64
N ASN A 178 -15.51 -11.46 -17.77
CA ASN A 178 -16.45 -11.39 -18.86
C ASN A 178 -17.83 -10.94 -18.33
N ARG A 179 -18.18 -9.68 -18.60
CA ARG A 179 -19.42 -9.08 -18.12
C ARG A 179 -20.67 -9.70 -18.76
N GLN A 180 -20.58 -10.13 -20.03
CA GLN A 180 -21.71 -10.72 -20.74
C GLN A 180 -22.01 -12.14 -20.26
N LYS A 181 -20.98 -12.90 -19.95
CA LYS A 181 -21.09 -14.29 -19.45
C LYS A 181 -21.24 -14.38 -17.95
N ALA A 182 -21.07 -13.27 -17.22
CA ALA A 182 -20.99 -13.24 -15.76
C ALA A 182 -19.92 -14.19 -15.19
N THR A 183 -18.76 -14.28 -15.86
CA THR A 183 -17.68 -15.17 -15.48
C THR A 183 -16.36 -14.45 -15.24
N ILE A 184 -15.49 -15.05 -14.44
CA ILE A 184 -14.06 -14.78 -14.44
C ILE A 184 -13.36 -16.03 -14.96
N GLU A 185 -12.53 -15.85 -15.96
CA GLU A 185 -11.87 -16.93 -16.69
C GLU A 185 -10.35 -16.74 -16.61
N ALA A 186 -9.62 -17.83 -16.81
CA ALA A 186 -8.17 -17.83 -16.82
C ALA A 186 -7.61 -18.70 -17.94
N THR A 187 -6.38 -18.42 -18.36
CA THR A 187 -5.58 -19.24 -19.24
C THR A 187 -4.12 -19.22 -18.80
N ASP A 188 -3.32 -20.17 -19.25
CA ASP A 188 -1.86 -20.09 -19.08
C ASP A 188 -1.26 -18.92 -19.88
N MET A 189 -0.01 -18.56 -19.64
CA MET A 189 0.68 -17.43 -20.29
C MET A 189 0.80 -17.56 -21.81
N ASN A 190 0.51 -18.74 -22.38
CA ASN A 190 0.51 -19.00 -23.82
C ASN A 190 -0.90 -19.05 -24.43
N GLY A 191 -1.95 -18.83 -23.65
CA GLY A 191 -3.33 -18.83 -24.13
C GLY A 191 -3.92 -20.20 -24.45
N LYS A 192 -3.29 -21.31 -24.00
CA LYS A 192 -3.66 -22.68 -24.42
C LYS A 192 -4.59 -23.40 -23.44
N LYS A 193 -4.53 -23.10 -22.13
CA LYS A 193 -5.25 -23.83 -21.08
C LYS A 193 -6.38 -22.98 -20.49
N ARG A 194 -7.37 -22.63 -21.31
CA ARG A 194 -8.50 -21.80 -20.86
C ARG A 194 -9.40 -22.60 -19.91
N ARG A 195 -9.80 -21.92 -18.81
CA ARG A 195 -10.72 -22.45 -17.80
C ARG A 195 -11.59 -21.35 -17.20
N VAL A 196 -12.75 -21.72 -16.67
CA VAL A 196 -13.59 -20.82 -15.89
C VAL A 196 -13.18 -20.93 -14.43
N LEU A 197 -12.74 -19.81 -13.85
CA LEU A 197 -12.35 -19.72 -12.45
C LEU A 197 -13.58 -19.49 -11.56
N LEU A 198 -14.46 -18.59 -11.99
CA LEU A 198 -15.66 -18.22 -11.25
C LEU A 198 -16.85 -18.11 -12.20
N ARG A 199 -17.97 -18.74 -11.84
CA ARG A 199 -19.28 -18.57 -12.44
C ARG A 199 -20.13 -17.65 -11.57
N ASP A 200 -21.14 -17.03 -12.16
CA ASP A 200 -22.09 -16.13 -11.47
C ASP A 200 -21.39 -14.96 -10.75
N ALA A 201 -20.36 -14.40 -11.41
CA ALA A 201 -19.64 -13.23 -10.91
C ALA A 201 -20.47 -11.92 -10.97
N GLY A 202 -21.77 -12.00 -11.29
CA GLY A 202 -22.64 -10.87 -11.54
C GLY A 202 -22.29 -10.16 -12.85
N ARG A 203 -22.15 -8.83 -12.80
CA ARG A 203 -21.71 -8.04 -13.96
C ARG A 203 -20.30 -7.50 -13.72
N PRO A 204 -19.27 -8.36 -13.77
CA PRO A 204 -17.93 -7.98 -13.41
C PRO A 204 -17.37 -6.92 -14.38
N THR A 205 -16.66 -5.91 -13.83
CA THR A 205 -16.15 -4.78 -14.64
C THR A 205 -14.65 -4.57 -14.53
N ARG A 206 -14.06 -4.74 -13.37
CA ARG A 206 -12.62 -4.61 -13.13
C ARG A 206 -12.16 -5.78 -12.27
N ILE A 207 -10.91 -6.20 -12.46
CA ILE A 207 -10.27 -7.20 -11.61
C ILE A 207 -8.90 -6.75 -11.16
N ALA A 208 -8.49 -7.19 -9.98
CA ALA A 208 -7.16 -6.99 -9.43
C ALA A 208 -6.76 -8.24 -8.61
N ILE A 209 -5.48 -8.57 -8.61
CA ILE A 209 -4.95 -9.80 -8.01
C ILE A 209 -3.87 -9.47 -7.01
N ASP A 210 -3.95 -10.09 -5.85
CA ASP A 210 -2.81 -10.31 -4.96
C ASP A 210 -2.36 -11.76 -5.12
N ALA A 211 -1.35 -11.98 -5.94
CA ALA A 211 -0.86 -13.31 -6.25
C ALA A 211 -0.15 -13.97 -5.05
N GLU A 212 0.48 -13.18 -4.17
CA GLU A 212 1.12 -13.70 -2.96
C GLU A 212 0.10 -14.24 -1.97
N GLN A 213 -1.00 -13.50 -1.73
CA GLN A 213 -2.08 -13.94 -0.85
C GLN A 213 -3.09 -14.86 -1.57
N ARG A 214 -2.93 -15.08 -2.87
CA ARG A 214 -3.82 -15.88 -3.71
C ARG A 214 -5.26 -15.35 -3.69
N LEU A 215 -5.43 -14.04 -3.76
CA LEU A 215 -6.71 -13.35 -3.71
C LEU A 215 -7.01 -12.64 -5.02
N LEU A 216 -8.23 -12.81 -5.48
CA LEU A 216 -8.82 -12.09 -6.60
C LEU A 216 -9.88 -11.13 -6.08
N PHE A 217 -9.83 -9.88 -6.53
CA PHE A 217 -10.83 -8.86 -6.29
C PHE A 217 -11.48 -8.49 -7.62
N TRP A 218 -12.79 -8.25 -7.60
CA TRP A 218 -13.48 -7.70 -8.78
C TRP A 218 -14.59 -6.75 -8.36
N SER A 219 -14.81 -5.74 -9.20
CA SER A 219 -15.99 -4.88 -9.09
C SER A 219 -17.11 -5.42 -9.96
N SER A 220 -18.35 -5.26 -9.51
CA SER A 220 -19.55 -5.60 -10.23
C SER A 220 -20.48 -4.40 -10.27
N ASP A 221 -21.07 -4.11 -11.44
CA ASP A 221 -22.04 -3.04 -11.59
C ASP A 221 -23.48 -3.58 -11.56
N GLY A 222 -24.44 -2.69 -11.23
CA GLY A 222 -25.84 -2.99 -11.12
C GLY A 222 -26.58 -1.79 -10.53
N THR A 223 -27.76 -2.02 -9.95
CA THR A 223 -28.46 -1.01 -9.15
C THR A 223 -27.64 -0.61 -7.92
N VAL A 224 -26.87 -1.54 -7.39
CA VAL A 224 -25.87 -1.34 -6.35
C VAL A 224 -24.56 -1.90 -6.86
N SER A 225 -23.55 -1.04 -6.98
CA SER A 225 -22.20 -1.44 -7.32
C SER A 225 -21.55 -2.12 -6.12
N SER A 226 -20.69 -3.10 -6.38
CA SER A 226 -20.03 -3.86 -5.31
C SER A 226 -18.60 -4.23 -5.67
N ILE A 227 -17.77 -4.46 -4.65
CA ILE A 227 -16.46 -5.09 -4.80
C ILE A 227 -16.50 -6.40 -4.01
N HIS A 228 -16.07 -7.44 -4.65
CA HIS A 228 -16.01 -8.79 -4.10
C HIS A 228 -14.58 -9.28 -4.03
N ARG A 229 -14.35 -10.26 -3.17
CA ARG A 229 -13.09 -10.97 -3.03
C ARG A 229 -13.33 -12.47 -3.00
N VAL A 230 -12.43 -13.22 -3.63
CA VAL A 230 -12.42 -14.69 -3.63
C VAL A 230 -10.97 -15.17 -3.60
N SER A 231 -10.72 -16.38 -3.10
CA SER A 231 -9.40 -17.01 -3.32
C SER A 231 -9.24 -17.41 -4.79
N LEU A 232 -8.01 -17.47 -5.30
CA LEU A 232 -7.73 -17.93 -6.66
C LEU A 232 -8.10 -19.42 -6.90
N SER A 233 -8.49 -20.15 -5.83
CA SER A 233 -9.11 -21.47 -5.93
C SER A 233 -10.63 -21.41 -6.13
N GLY A 234 -11.25 -20.22 -6.16
CA GLY A 234 -12.70 -20.04 -6.25
C GLY A 234 -13.45 -20.19 -4.92
N SER A 235 -12.76 -20.37 -3.80
CA SER A 235 -13.35 -20.51 -2.46
C SER A 235 -13.34 -19.20 -1.67
N ASN A 236 -14.07 -19.16 -0.54
CA ASN A 236 -14.10 -18.03 0.40
C ASN A 236 -14.52 -16.69 -0.25
N MET A 237 -15.55 -16.74 -1.08
CA MET A 237 -16.13 -15.54 -1.67
C MET A 237 -16.74 -14.64 -0.59
N ARG A 238 -16.41 -13.33 -0.65
CA ARG A 238 -16.93 -12.30 0.27
C ARG A 238 -17.26 -11.03 -0.49
N ASN A 239 -18.25 -10.31 0.00
CA ASN A 239 -18.51 -8.95 -0.41
C ASN A 239 -17.63 -8.01 0.46
N VAL A 240 -16.82 -7.17 -0.18
CA VAL A 240 -15.89 -6.23 0.47
C VAL A 240 -16.52 -4.85 0.61
N LEU A 241 -17.23 -4.40 -0.42
CA LEU A 241 -17.84 -3.07 -0.48
C LEU A 241 -19.17 -3.11 -1.26
N ARG A 242 -20.14 -2.31 -0.81
CA ARG A 242 -21.35 -1.96 -1.57
C ARG A 242 -21.53 -0.46 -1.59
N THR A 243 -21.89 0.09 -2.74
CA THR A 243 -22.15 1.53 -2.93
C THR A 243 -23.19 1.75 -4.02
N THR A 244 -23.93 2.85 -3.91
CA THR A 244 -24.85 3.31 -4.98
C THR A 244 -24.12 4.03 -6.10
N GLU A 245 -22.85 4.44 -5.88
CA GLU A 245 -22.02 5.09 -6.88
C GLU A 245 -21.35 4.06 -7.82
N ASN A 246 -21.02 4.46 -9.03
CA ASN A 246 -20.40 3.59 -10.02
C ASN A 246 -18.90 3.40 -9.72
N ILE A 247 -18.47 2.16 -9.58
CA ILE A 247 -17.05 1.82 -9.41
C ILE A 247 -16.39 1.80 -10.78
N LYS A 248 -15.43 2.71 -11.00
CA LYS A 248 -14.71 2.91 -12.28
C LYS A 248 -13.43 2.11 -12.37
N ALA A 249 -12.68 2.03 -11.28
CA ALA A 249 -11.40 1.33 -11.22
C ALA A 249 -11.13 0.77 -9.83
N ILE A 250 -10.32 -0.28 -9.75
CA ILE A 250 -9.80 -0.86 -8.51
C ILE A 250 -8.31 -1.12 -8.65
N SER A 251 -7.57 -1.01 -7.56
CA SER A 251 -6.14 -1.34 -7.48
C SER A 251 -5.77 -1.81 -6.07
N LEU A 252 -4.74 -2.64 -5.97
CA LEU A 252 -4.27 -3.17 -4.70
C LEU A 252 -2.96 -2.55 -4.29
N ASP A 253 -2.88 -2.19 -3.03
CA ASP A 253 -1.64 -1.91 -2.32
C ASP A 253 -1.19 -3.19 -1.62
N LEU A 254 -0.18 -3.85 -2.18
CA LEU A 254 0.33 -5.12 -1.66
C LEU A 254 1.14 -4.93 -0.37
N VAL A 255 1.69 -3.73 -0.15
CA VAL A 255 2.48 -3.40 1.05
C VAL A 255 1.54 -3.23 2.26
N ASP A 256 0.54 -2.37 2.13
CA ASP A 256 -0.41 -2.10 3.21
C ASP A 256 -1.59 -3.07 3.24
N THR A 257 -1.64 -4.03 2.30
CA THR A 257 -2.76 -4.96 2.13
C THR A 257 -4.11 -4.23 2.08
N ARG A 258 -4.17 -3.19 1.25
CA ARG A 258 -5.35 -2.36 1.09
C ARG A 258 -5.86 -2.38 -0.34
N LEU A 259 -7.18 -2.37 -0.46
CA LEU A 259 -7.90 -2.13 -1.70
C LEU A 259 -8.15 -0.64 -1.85
N TYR A 260 -7.88 -0.10 -3.02
CA TYR A 260 -8.24 1.25 -3.44
C TYR A 260 -9.20 1.19 -4.63
N TRP A 261 -10.15 2.11 -4.68
CA TRP A 261 -11.10 2.22 -5.80
C TRP A 261 -11.43 3.66 -6.14
N ILE A 262 -11.87 3.84 -7.38
CA ILE A 262 -12.52 5.08 -7.83
C ILE A 262 -14.01 4.80 -7.91
N GLN A 263 -14.82 5.64 -7.26
CA GLN A 263 -16.28 5.68 -7.39
C GLN A 263 -16.73 7.02 -7.92
N HIS A 264 -17.80 7.03 -8.71
CA HIS A 264 -18.34 8.22 -9.36
C HIS A 264 -19.85 8.32 -9.14
N ASP A 265 -20.27 9.45 -8.58
CA ASP A 265 -21.67 9.85 -8.44
C ASP A 265 -22.11 10.59 -9.71
N ASN A 266 -22.85 9.91 -10.58
CA ASN A 266 -23.34 10.50 -11.84
C ASN A 266 -24.32 11.67 -11.62
N GLY A 267 -25.03 11.71 -10.48
CA GLY A 267 -25.98 12.79 -10.19
C GLY A 267 -25.30 14.09 -9.78
N LYS A 268 -24.13 13.99 -9.15
CA LYS A 268 -23.36 15.14 -8.69
C LYS A 268 -22.14 15.44 -9.56
N GLU A 269 -21.82 14.57 -10.51
CA GLU A 269 -20.60 14.66 -11.35
C GLU A 269 -19.31 14.71 -10.49
N ILE A 270 -19.29 13.96 -9.38
CA ILE A 270 -18.18 13.93 -8.43
C ILE A 270 -17.59 12.51 -8.37
N SER A 271 -16.27 12.43 -8.43
CA SER A 271 -15.53 11.20 -8.16
C SER A 271 -14.86 11.23 -6.80
N HIS A 272 -14.82 10.08 -6.16
CA HIS A 272 -14.10 9.84 -4.92
C HIS A 272 -13.11 8.69 -5.09
N ILE A 273 -11.99 8.80 -4.39
CA ILE A 273 -11.05 7.69 -4.25
C ILE A 273 -11.20 7.16 -2.83
N GLY A 274 -11.59 5.90 -2.72
CA GLY A 274 -11.75 5.20 -1.47
C GLY A 274 -10.67 4.16 -1.24
N SER A 275 -10.48 3.77 0.02
CA SER A 275 -9.65 2.63 0.39
C SER A 275 -10.20 1.90 1.61
N CYS A 276 -9.96 0.59 1.69
CA CYS A 276 -10.26 -0.23 2.86
C CYS A 276 -9.23 -1.36 2.98
N ASP A 277 -9.24 -2.09 4.09
CA ASP A 277 -8.51 -3.36 4.13
C ASP A 277 -9.18 -4.40 3.20
N TYR A 278 -8.55 -5.54 3.03
CA TYR A 278 -9.06 -6.59 2.14
C TYR A 278 -10.37 -7.24 2.61
N ASP A 279 -10.78 -6.99 3.85
CA ASP A 279 -12.06 -7.46 4.41
C ASP A 279 -13.18 -6.41 4.37
N GLY A 280 -12.91 -5.21 3.82
CA GLY A 280 -13.87 -4.10 3.75
C GLY A 280 -13.97 -3.29 5.03
N ARG A 281 -13.01 -3.43 5.95
CA ARG A 281 -12.95 -2.65 7.19
C ARG A 281 -12.09 -1.41 6.99
N ALA A 282 -12.13 -0.51 7.98
CA ALA A 282 -11.34 0.74 7.96
C ALA A 282 -11.47 1.50 6.63
N VAL A 283 -12.71 1.64 6.16
CA VAL A 283 -13.06 2.37 4.94
C VAL A 283 -12.69 3.84 5.13
N ARG A 284 -11.99 4.40 4.14
CA ARG A 284 -11.61 5.81 4.10
C ARG A 284 -11.90 6.36 2.70
N LEU A 285 -12.43 7.57 2.64
CA LEU A 285 -12.45 8.38 1.43
C LEU A 285 -11.33 9.41 1.54
N LEU A 286 -10.53 9.54 0.50
CA LEU A 286 -9.52 10.58 0.43
C LEU A 286 -10.23 11.95 0.35
N LYS A 287 -9.72 12.96 1.06
CA LYS A 287 -10.40 14.26 1.25
C LYS A 287 -10.68 15.03 -0.05
N ASN A 288 -9.99 14.73 -1.12
CA ASN A 288 -10.16 15.43 -2.40
C ASN A 288 -11.23 14.72 -3.24
N SER A 289 -12.48 15.17 -3.07
CA SER A 289 -13.51 14.91 -4.08
C SER A 289 -13.19 15.72 -5.34
N VAL A 290 -13.09 15.04 -6.47
CA VAL A 290 -12.80 15.66 -7.76
C VAL A 290 -14.13 15.89 -8.50
N ARG A 291 -14.39 17.14 -8.91
CA ARG A 291 -15.60 17.51 -9.67
C ARG A 291 -15.57 17.01 -11.12
N HIS A 292 -14.90 15.92 -11.40
CA HIS A 292 -14.78 15.34 -12.74
C HIS A 292 -14.67 13.83 -12.62
N GLN A 293 -14.95 13.16 -13.72
CA GLN A 293 -14.87 11.71 -13.77
C GLN A 293 -13.40 11.25 -13.76
N LEU A 294 -13.03 10.47 -12.77
CA LEU A 294 -11.78 9.73 -12.72
C LEU A 294 -11.96 8.36 -13.40
N LEU A 295 -10.93 7.85 -14.07
CA LEU A 295 -11.02 6.66 -14.90
C LEU A 295 -10.13 5.51 -14.42
N GLY A 296 -8.83 5.70 -14.41
CA GLY A 296 -7.84 4.68 -14.06
C GLY A 296 -7.15 4.95 -12.73
N ILE A 297 -6.68 3.89 -12.07
CA ILE A 297 -5.96 3.98 -10.80
C ILE A 297 -4.83 2.95 -10.75
N SER A 298 -3.68 3.36 -10.25
CA SER A 298 -2.56 2.49 -9.93
C SER A 298 -1.81 3.00 -8.71
N LEU A 299 -1.16 2.10 -7.95
CA LEU A 299 -0.43 2.47 -6.74
C LEU A 299 1.01 1.94 -6.78
N PHE A 300 1.92 2.72 -6.22
CA PHE A 300 3.27 2.28 -5.97
C PHE A 300 3.91 3.08 -4.83
N ALA A 301 4.57 2.41 -3.91
CA ALA A 301 5.16 3.01 -2.70
C ALA A 301 4.11 3.85 -1.94
N GLU A 302 4.36 5.14 -1.75
CA GLU A 302 3.45 6.08 -1.12
C GLU A 302 2.55 6.83 -2.12
N HIS A 303 2.64 6.49 -3.40
CA HIS A 303 1.98 7.23 -4.45
C HIS A 303 0.76 6.50 -5.02
N LEU A 304 -0.24 7.29 -5.27
CA LEU A 304 -1.46 6.97 -5.98
C LEU A 304 -1.43 7.71 -7.31
N TYR A 305 -1.58 6.98 -8.41
CA TYR A 305 -1.69 7.53 -9.76
C TYR A 305 -3.13 7.36 -10.23
N TYR A 306 -3.73 8.42 -10.75
CA TYR A 306 -5.07 8.36 -11.32
C TYR A 306 -5.21 9.29 -12.53
N SER A 307 -6.09 8.96 -13.45
CA SER A 307 -6.40 9.75 -14.64
C SER A 307 -7.76 10.41 -14.53
N GLU A 308 -7.90 11.59 -15.14
CA GLU A 308 -9.10 12.38 -15.15
C GLU A 308 -9.62 12.58 -16.59
N LEU A 309 -10.93 12.37 -16.79
CA LEU A 309 -11.56 12.42 -18.13
C LEU A 309 -11.42 13.79 -18.79
N LYS A 310 -11.64 14.88 -18.06
CA LYS A 310 -11.71 16.22 -18.66
C LYS A 310 -10.35 16.82 -18.98
N SER A 311 -9.37 16.65 -18.08
CA SER A 311 -8.04 17.21 -18.27
C SER A 311 -7.15 16.37 -19.18
N GLY A 312 -7.45 15.08 -19.31
CA GLY A 312 -6.56 14.13 -20.00
C GLY A 312 -5.25 13.84 -19.27
N MET A 313 -5.11 14.34 -18.07
CA MET A 313 -3.88 14.25 -17.27
C MET A 313 -3.85 13.00 -16.40
N ILE A 314 -2.63 12.60 -16.03
CA ILE A 314 -2.37 11.65 -14.94
C ILE A 314 -1.87 12.45 -13.73
N TRP A 315 -2.47 12.18 -12.59
CA TRP A 315 -2.13 12.82 -11.32
C TRP A 315 -1.38 11.82 -10.43
N ARG A 316 -0.25 12.24 -9.87
CA ARG A 316 0.43 11.52 -8.80
C ARG A 316 0.13 12.20 -7.47
N ALA A 317 -0.46 11.49 -6.55
CA ALA A 317 -0.84 11.98 -5.24
C ALA A 317 -0.30 11.06 -4.14
N ASN A 318 -0.18 11.57 -2.93
CA ASN A 318 0.10 10.73 -1.76
C ASN A 318 -1.13 9.86 -1.44
N LYS A 319 -0.94 8.55 -1.33
CA LYS A 319 -2.02 7.56 -1.17
C LYS A 319 -2.77 7.65 0.17
N TYR A 320 -2.20 8.30 1.18
CA TYR A 320 -2.80 8.45 2.50
C TYR A 320 -3.61 9.74 2.64
N THR A 321 -3.12 10.83 2.05
CA THR A 321 -3.70 12.17 2.20
C THR A 321 -4.48 12.63 0.97
N GLY A 322 -4.25 12.03 -0.19
CA GLY A 322 -4.79 12.47 -1.47
C GLY A 322 -4.15 13.78 -2.00
N LYS A 323 -3.11 14.31 -1.33
CA LYS A 323 -2.42 15.53 -1.79
C LYS A 323 -1.66 15.24 -3.07
N VAL A 324 -1.97 16.01 -4.12
CA VAL A 324 -1.27 15.93 -5.41
C VAL A 324 0.17 16.38 -5.24
N VAL A 325 1.09 15.60 -5.80
CA VAL A 325 2.54 15.83 -5.79
C VAL A 325 3.03 16.23 -7.18
N VAL A 326 2.56 15.51 -8.22
CA VAL A 326 2.96 15.75 -9.62
C VAL A 326 1.74 15.67 -10.51
N THR A 327 1.70 16.52 -11.53
CA THR A 327 0.74 16.45 -12.63
C THR A 327 1.48 16.08 -13.91
N ILE A 328 1.13 14.95 -14.49
CA ILE A 328 1.72 14.44 -15.72
C ILE A 328 0.79 14.83 -16.87
N SER A 329 1.24 15.78 -17.67
CA SER A 329 0.50 16.23 -18.86
C SER A 329 0.79 15.27 -20.02
N LEU A 330 -0.28 14.74 -20.59
CA LEU A 330 -0.23 14.02 -21.85
C LEU A 330 -0.48 15.00 -22.99
N GLU A 331 -0.04 14.66 -24.23
CA GLU A 331 -0.23 15.55 -25.37
C GLU A 331 -1.73 15.89 -25.61
N PRO A 332 -2.04 17.14 -26.01
CA PRO A 332 -3.42 17.67 -25.98
C PRO A 332 -4.46 16.99 -26.90
N SER A 333 -4.02 16.15 -27.83
CA SER A 333 -4.92 15.48 -28.79
C SER A 333 -5.58 14.21 -28.24
N PHE A 334 -5.48 13.94 -26.94
CA PHE A 334 -5.62 12.60 -26.46
C PHE A 334 -6.77 12.40 -25.46
N PHE A 335 -7.47 11.27 -25.61
CA PHE A 335 -8.40 10.75 -24.61
C PHE A 335 -7.62 10.32 -23.36
N PRO A 336 -8.15 10.58 -22.17
CA PRO A 336 -7.45 10.20 -20.94
C PRO A 336 -7.27 8.67 -20.83
N PRO A 337 -6.19 8.20 -20.22
CA PRO A 337 -5.93 6.77 -20.02
C PRO A 337 -7.04 6.14 -19.16
N VAL A 338 -7.64 5.09 -19.66
CA VAL A 338 -8.64 4.30 -18.92
C VAL A 338 -7.98 3.21 -18.08
N GLU A 339 -6.85 2.69 -18.57
CA GLU A 339 -6.05 1.67 -17.91
C GLU A 339 -4.63 2.16 -17.74
N MET A 340 -4.08 2.00 -16.56
CA MET A 340 -2.70 2.34 -16.25
C MET A 340 -2.12 1.39 -15.21
N LYS A 341 -0.81 1.10 -15.34
CA LYS A 341 -0.06 0.25 -14.40
C LYS A 341 1.29 0.88 -14.10
N VAL A 342 1.65 0.97 -12.84
CA VAL A 342 3.04 1.23 -12.45
C VAL A 342 3.82 -0.05 -12.58
N VAL A 343 4.90 -0.01 -13.34
CA VAL A 343 5.79 -1.15 -13.56
C VAL A 343 7.02 -1.01 -12.68
N HIS A 344 7.19 -1.99 -11.82
CA HIS A 344 8.35 -2.14 -10.94
C HIS A 344 8.39 -3.57 -10.38
N PRO A 345 9.56 -4.18 -10.09
CA PRO A 345 9.64 -5.53 -9.52
C PRO A 345 8.86 -5.69 -8.21
N PHE A 346 8.79 -4.66 -7.39
CA PHE A 346 8.04 -4.70 -6.12
C PHE A 346 6.51 -4.66 -6.28
N LYS A 347 6.01 -4.43 -7.49
CA LYS A 347 4.59 -4.62 -7.83
C LYS A 347 4.22 -6.08 -8.05
N GLN A 348 5.21 -6.94 -8.29
CA GLN A 348 5.05 -8.36 -8.49
C GLN A 348 6.05 -9.14 -7.61
N PRO A 349 5.93 -9.02 -6.27
CA PRO A 349 6.81 -9.73 -5.35
C PRO A 349 6.57 -11.24 -5.41
N GLY A 350 7.49 -12.04 -4.88
CA GLY A 350 7.37 -13.52 -4.87
C GLY A 350 7.88 -14.21 -6.13
N ALA A 351 8.10 -13.50 -7.25
CA ALA A 351 8.73 -14.05 -8.46
C ALA A 351 10.27 -14.14 -8.38
N ARG A 352 10.86 -13.96 -7.20
CA ARG A 352 12.31 -13.99 -7.00
C ARG A 352 12.86 -15.40 -7.22
N THR A 353 13.84 -15.48 -8.09
CA THR A 353 14.62 -16.67 -8.41
C THR A 353 15.29 -17.27 -7.19
N ASP A 354 15.23 -18.58 -7.13
CA ASP A 354 16.04 -19.42 -6.26
C ASP A 354 17.53 -19.06 -6.38
N SER A 355 18.07 -18.44 -5.36
CA SER A 355 19.47 -18.55 -4.98
C SER A 355 19.69 -17.91 -3.62
N GLN A 356 19.34 -18.63 -2.57
CA GLN A 356 20.06 -18.68 -1.28
C GLN A 356 19.37 -19.73 -0.42
N ASP A 357 20.14 -20.74 -0.03
CA ASP A 357 19.75 -21.79 0.89
C ASP A 357 19.26 -21.21 2.21
N PHE A 358 17.97 -21.49 2.50
CA PHE A 358 17.39 -21.24 3.81
C PHE A 358 16.81 -22.55 4.36
N GLU A 359 17.15 -22.87 5.58
CA GLU A 359 16.65 -24.04 6.28
C GLU A 359 15.11 -24.13 6.26
N LYS A 360 14.59 -25.28 5.90
CA LYS A 360 13.16 -25.58 5.78
C LYS A 360 12.52 -25.74 7.15
N VAL A 361 11.64 -24.85 7.53
CA VAL A 361 10.86 -24.94 8.76
C VAL A 361 9.38 -24.95 8.49
N THR A 362 8.64 -25.86 9.13
CA THR A 362 7.21 -26.13 8.88
C THR A 362 6.28 -25.25 9.72
N CYS A 363 5.36 -24.55 9.08
CA CYS A 363 4.21 -23.90 9.71
C CYS A 363 2.92 -24.58 9.26
N ASP A 364 2.02 -24.85 10.17
CA ASP A 364 0.74 -25.47 9.86
C ASP A 364 -0.28 -24.41 9.40
N LEU A 365 -0.64 -24.45 8.11
CA LEU A 365 -1.51 -23.46 7.45
C LEU A 365 -2.99 -23.52 7.91
N ASN A 366 -3.38 -24.54 8.67
CA ASN A 366 -4.75 -24.73 9.11
C ASN A 366 -5.10 -23.90 10.37
N LYS A 367 -4.15 -23.18 10.94
CA LYS A 367 -4.38 -22.29 12.09
C LYS A 367 -4.03 -20.85 11.70
N GLU A 368 -5.02 -19.97 11.70
CA GLU A 368 -4.99 -18.53 11.33
C GLU A 368 -3.94 -17.63 12.05
N LYS A 369 -2.87 -18.19 12.62
CA LYS A 369 -1.93 -17.48 13.50
C LYS A 369 -0.62 -17.03 12.85
N CYS A 370 -0.36 -17.34 11.59
CA CYS A 370 0.81 -16.75 10.91
C CYS A 370 0.51 -15.30 10.51
N ARG A 371 1.18 -14.34 11.12
CA ARG A 371 1.18 -12.94 10.64
C ARG A 371 1.80 -12.91 9.24
N ARG A 372 0.98 -12.77 8.22
CA ARG A 372 1.30 -12.92 6.78
C ARG A 372 2.43 -12.03 6.25
N ARG A 373 2.84 -10.97 6.98
CA ARG A 373 3.99 -10.12 6.61
C ARG A 373 5.35 -10.71 6.96
N ILE A 374 5.39 -11.59 7.95
CA ILE A 374 6.63 -12.13 8.54
C ILE A 374 6.82 -13.59 8.14
N CYS A 375 5.73 -14.30 7.95
CA CYS A 375 5.72 -15.71 7.60
C CYS A 375 5.11 -15.91 6.21
N ARG A 376 5.84 -16.54 5.29
CA ARG A 376 5.40 -16.81 3.91
C ARG A 376 5.19 -18.30 3.70
N PRO A 377 4.01 -18.73 3.22
CA PRO A 377 3.79 -20.12 2.89
C PRO A 377 4.58 -20.50 1.63
N ASP A 378 5.33 -21.58 1.71
CA ASP A 378 5.92 -22.22 0.53
C ASP A 378 4.83 -23.01 -0.21
N SER A 379 4.57 -22.62 -1.46
CA SER A 379 3.50 -23.20 -2.30
C SER A 379 3.65 -24.68 -2.61
N ARG A 380 4.85 -25.27 -2.43
CA ARG A 380 5.13 -26.69 -2.71
C ARG A 380 5.08 -27.58 -1.47
N THR A 381 5.37 -27.05 -0.30
CA THR A 381 5.60 -27.87 0.91
C THR A 381 4.65 -27.55 2.07
N HIS A 382 3.73 -26.59 1.93
CA HIS A 382 2.85 -26.11 3.01
C HIS A 382 3.62 -25.67 4.28
N ARG A 383 4.84 -25.21 4.09
CA ARG A 383 5.74 -24.78 5.16
C ARG A 383 5.84 -23.26 5.22
N CYS A 384 5.98 -22.72 6.39
CA CYS A 384 6.15 -21.27 6.60
C CYS A 384 7.62 -20.93 6.70
N LYS A 385 8.03 -19.87 6.00
CA LYS A 385 9.39 -19.31 6.04
C LYS A 385 9.32 -17.94 6.70
N CYS A 386 10.13 -17.70 7.70
CA CYS A 386 10.24 -16.37 8.31
C CYS A 386 11.04 -15.43 7.41
N SER A 387 10.67 -14.15 7.42
CA SER A 387 11.44 -13.09 6.78
C SER A 387 12.79 -12.91 7.46
N SER A 388 13.74 -12.23 6.78
CA SER A 388 15.03 -11.85 7.37
C SER A 388 14.80 -11.09 8.68
N GLY A 389 15.62 -11.36 9.70
CA GLY A 389 15.47 -10.80 11.03
C GLY A 389 14.45 -11.50 11.94
N PHE A 390 13.78 -12.55 11.45
CA PHE A 390 12.82 -13.34 12.25
C PHE A 390 13.17 -14.81 12.26
N ILE A 391 12.92 -15.47 13.40
CA ILE A 391 13.07 -16.90 13.60
C ILE A 391 11.71 -17.54 13.91
N LEU A 392 11.55 -18.80 13.54
CA LEU A 392 10.32 -19.51 13.86
C LEU A 392 10.27 -19.82 15.36
N SER A 393 9.13 -19.52 15.99
CA SER A 393 8.87 -19.83 17.39
C SER A 393 9.02 -21.32 17.70
N GLN A 394 9.36 -21.66 18.95
CA GLN A 394 9.55 -23.05 19.38
C GLN A 394 8.34 -23.95 19.10
N ASN A 395 7.13 -23.39 19.16
CA ASN A 395 5.89 -24.11 18.81
C ASN A 395 5.61 -24.15 17.31
N ARG A 396 6.50 -23.58 16.48
CA ARG A 396 6.43 -23.55 15.00
C ARG A 396 5.14 -22.94 14.43
N GLN A 397 4.49 -22.04 15.16
CA GLN A 397 3.20 -21.46 14.77
C GLN A 397 3.30 -20.02 14.25
N PHE A 398 4.37 -19.29 14.58
CA PHE A 398 4.58 -17.90 14.17
C PHE A 398 6.07 -17.57 14.14
N CYS A 399 6.41 -16.50 13.45
CA CYS A 399 7.77 -15.96 13.40
C CYS A 399 7.95 -14.95 14.52
N GLU A 400 9.00 -15.14 15.32
CA GLU A 400 9.43 -14.25 16.38
C GLU A 400 10.60 -13.41 15.89
N ASP A 401 10.67 -12.18 16.36
CA ASP A 401 11.77 -11.29 16.09
C ASP A 401 13.08 -11.83 16.68
N ILE A 402 14.16 -11.73 15.92
CA ILE A 402 15.50 -12.03 16.42
C ILE A 402 15.96 -10.79 17.18
N ASN A 403 16.15 -10.92 18.49
CA ASN A 403 16.75 -9.84 19.25
C ASN A 403 18.26 -9.83 19.01
N GLU A 404 18.71 -9.12 17.96
CA GLU A 404 20.12 -9.03 17.60
C GLU A 404 20.95 -8.39 18.72
N CYS A 405 20.35 -7.50 19.51
CA CYS A 405 21.00 -6.89 20.67
C CYS A 405 21.33 -7.88 21.80
N GLY A 406 20.71 -9.05 21.79
CA GLY A 406 21.03 -10.15 22.69
C GLY A 406 22.32 -10.91 22.32
N PHE A 407 22.87 -10.69 21.13
CA PHE A 407 24.09 -11.32 20.66
C PHE A 407 25.28 -10.34 20.77
N TRP A 408 26.41 -10.81 21.25
CA TRP A 408 27.63 -9.99 21.39
C TRP A 408 28.21 -9.46 20.07
N ASN A 409 27.81 -10.00 18.93
CA ASN A 409 28.32 -9.67 17.60
C ASN A 409 27.46 -8.66 16.82
N HIS A 410 26.51 -7.98 17.45
CA HIS A 410 25.69 -6.95 16.80
C HIS A 410 26.49 -5.74 16.28
N GLY A 411 27.68 -5.52 16.85
CA GLY A 411 28.66 -4.54 16.41
C GLY A 411 28.41 -3.10 16.87
N CYS A 412 27.41 -2.83 17.69
CA CYS A 412 27.23 -1.52 18.32
C CYS A 412 28.23 -1.29 19.41
N THR A 413 28.85 -0.11 19.49
CA THR A 413 29.91 0.20 20.47
C THR A 413 29.35 0.42 21.87
N LEU A 414 28.22 1.11 22.03
CA LEU A 414 27.69 1.47 23.35
C LEU A 414 26.23 1.05 23.56
N GLY A 415 25.32 1.42 22.69
CA GLY A 415 23.90 1.11 22.82
C GLY A 415 23.36 0.35 21.61
N CYS A 416 22.48 -0.63 21.85
CA CYS A 416 21.79 -1.37 20.82
C CYS A 416 20.31 -1.40 21.14
N VAL A 417 19.47 -1.11 20.15
CA VAL A 417 18.01 -1.16 20.25
C VAL A 417 17.49 -2.16 19.22
N ASN A 418 16.85 -3.21 19.73
CA ASN A 418 16.20 -4.21 18.90
C ASN A 418 14.91 -3.66 18.28
N THR A 419 14.67 -3.98 17.02
CA THR A 419 13.45 -3.60 16.29
C THR A 419 12.93 -4.81 15.51
N PRO A 420 11.63 -4.88 15.17
CA PRO A 420 11.11 -6.02 14.43
C PRO A 420 11.83 -6.26 13.10
N GLY A 421 12.60 -7.34 13.03
CA GLY A 421 13.36 -7.77 11.86
C GLY A 421 14.74 -7.12 11.72
N SER A 422 15.21 -6.31 12.68
CA SER A 422 16.52 -5.65 12.63
C SER A 422 16.88 -4.99 13.97
N TYR A 423 17.99 -4.26 14.00
CA TYR A 423 18.41 -3.46 15.15
C TYR A 423 19.10 -2.17 14.69
N TYR A 424 19.28 -1.23 15.59
CA TYR A 424 20.12 -0.06 15.36
C TYR A 424 20.94 0.28 16.61
N CYS A 425 22.08 0.95 16.38
CA CYS A 425 22.95 1.37 17.44
C CYS A 425 22.59 2.77 17.91
N THR A 426 22.74 3.03 19.21
CA THR A 426 22.51 4.31 19.85
C THR A 426 23.74 4.74 20.64
N CYS A 427 23.91 6.06 20.79
CA CYS A 427 24.97 6.62 21.61
C CYS A 427 24.36 7.38 22.80
N PRO A 428 24.97 7.28 24.01
CA PRO A 428 24.60 8.09 25.15
C PRO A 428 24.79 9.58 24.89
N ARG A 429 24.20 10.42 25.73
CA ARG A 429 24.39 11.88 25.65
C ARG A 429 25.87 12.24 25.71
N GLY A 430 26.32 13.06 24.76
CA GLY A 430 27.71 13.48 24.60
C GLY A 430 28.51 12.69 23.57
N PHE A 431 27.95 11.62 23.03
CA PHE A 431 28.54 10.85 21.94
C PHE A 431 27.73 10.98 20.66
N VAL A 432 28.42 10.96 19.52
CA VAL A 432 27.81 11.03 18.19
C VAL A 432 27.97 9.67 17.49
N LEU A 433 26.91 9.19 16.86
CA LEU A 433 26.95 7.98 16.06
C LEU A 433 27.64 8.27 14.73
N LEU A 434 28.71 7.56 14.44
CA LEU A 434 29.48 7.71 13.21
C LEU A 434 28.71 7.24 11.96
N PRO A 435 29.16 7.58 10.73
CA PRO A 435 28.54 7.18 9.48
C PRO A 435 28.43 5.66 9.26
N ASP A 436 29.25 4.86 9.92
CA ASP A 436 29.16 3.40 9.94
C ASP A 436 27.92 2.87 10.65
N ARG A 437 27.15 3.76 11.33
CA ARG A 437 25.95 3.49 12.13
C ARG A 437 26.16 2.47 13.26
N LYS A 438 27.38 2.29 13.71
CA LYS A 438 27.74 1.32 14.74
C LYS A 438 28.62 1.89 15.85
N THR A 439 29.47 2.82 15.51
CA THR A 439 30.47 3.37 16.42
C THR A 439 29.99 4.70 17.01
N CYS A 440 30.09 4.83 18.32
CA CYS A 440 29.90 6.09 19.05
C CYS A 440 31.24 6.77 19.27
N HIS A 441 31.36 8.06 18.95
CA HIS A 441 32.55 8.91 19.13
C HIS A 441 32.25 10.17 19.92
#